data_10f8658cc4d78c9accc6201819dacda9
#
_entry.id   10f8658cc4d78c9accc6201819dacda9
#
_cell.length_a   1.000
_cell.length_b   1.000
_cell.length_c   1.000
_cell.angle_alpha   90.00
_cell.angle_beta   90.00
_cell.angle_gamma   90.00
#
_symmetry.space_group_name_H-M   'P 1'
#
loop_
_entity.id
_entity.type
_entity.pdbx_description
1 polymer ?
#
loop_
_entity_poly.entity_id
_entity_poly.type
_entity_poly.pdbx_seq_one_letter_code
_entity_poly.pdbx_strand_id
1 'polypeptide(L)'
;MIQRTIPHGSEQIPVIGLGTWQTFDVGKSERERAPLVEVLRRFADAGGRVIDSSPMYGHAEEVAGDLISNVPHPFVATKVWTRGRERGIEQMKRSAALLRATPIDLMQIHNLLDWRTHLPTLRSWKSEGRIRYIGITHYTTSAFDELESIMSSEEIDFVQLPLSIALPDAEERLLPLAQSRGIAVIVNRPFEGGSLFRRAPLPERAREFDSTSWSELFLRYVVSHPAVTCVIPATRSPDHLVENMRAGEGRVLSGEERAKLRAYFNRK
;
A
#
# COMPACT_ATOMS: atom_id res chain seq x y z
N MET A 1 8.77 -0.19 -14.83
CA MET A 1 7.95 0.14 -13.64
C MET A 1 8.06 1.63 -13.36
N ILE A 2 6.93 2.33 -13.32
CA ILE A 2 6.84 3.76 -12.98
C ILE A 2 7.30 3.95 -11.54
N GLN A 3 8.12 5.00 -11.31
CA GLN A 3 8.60 5.38 -9.99
C GLN A 3 7.98 6.71 -9.55
N ARG A 4 7.76 6.88 -8.26
CA ARG A 4 7.29 8.11 -7.66
C ARG A 4 8.21 8.53 -6.52
N THR A 5 8.58 9.81 -6.52
CA THR A 5 9.40 10.38 -5.45
C THR A 5 8.58 10.53 -4.16
N ILE A 6 9.13 10.07 -3.04
CA ILE A 6 8.57 10.38 -1.72
C ILE A 6 8.77 11.89 -1.48
N PRO A 7 7.71 12.65 -1.20
CA PRO A 7 7.82 14.08 -0.94
C PRO A 7 8.84 14.40 0.16
N HIS A 8 9.43 15.58 0.10
CA HIS A 8 10.49 16.05 1.01
C HIS A 8 11.78 15.20 1.01
N GLY A 9 11.95 14.33 0.02
CA GLY A 9 13.13 13.49 -0.16
C GLY A 9 13.49 13.31 -1.63
N SER A 10 14.54 12.54 -1.88
CA SER A 10 14.98 12.16 -3.23
C SER A 10 14.70 10.68 -3.55
N GLU A 11 14.22 9.93 -2.56
CA GLU A 11 13.95 8.50 -2.74
C GLU A 11 12.73 8.28 -3.63
N GLN A 12 12.89 7.35 -4.57
CA GLN A 12 11.82 6.91 -5.45
C GLN A 12 11.38 5.50 -5.08
N ILE A 13 10.08 5.28 -5.08
CA ILE A 13 9.48 3.95 -4.89
C ILE A 13 8.56 3.61 -6.07
N PRO A 14 8.44 2.30 -6.41
CA PRO A 14 7.55 1.85 -7.48
C PRO A 14 6.09 2.15 -7.13
N VAL A 15 5.31 2.49 -8.15
CA VAL A 15 3.86 2.79 -7.97
C VAL A 15 3.03 1.56 -7.60
N ILE A 16 3.56 0.34 -7.81
CA ILE A 16 2.93 -0.92 -7.40
C ILE A 16 3.80 -1.55 -6.31
N GLY A 17 3.23 -1.71 -5.14
CA GLY A 17 3.75 -2.49 -4.02
C GLY A 17 2.98 -3.79 -3.83
N LEU A 18 3.24 -4.47 -2.72
CA LEU A 18 2.62 -5.74 -2.35
C LEU A 18 2.09 -5.66 -0.90
N GLY A 19 0.78 -5.76 -0.74
CA GLY A 19 0.13 -5.96 0.55
C GLY A 19 0.15 -7.44 0.96
N THR A 20 0.21 -7.70 2.26
CA THR A 20 0.32 -9.07 2.79
C THR A 20 -0.96 -9.57 3.46
N TRP A 21 -1.98 -8.72 3.62
CA TRP A 21 -3.21 -9.07 4.32
C TRP A 21 -3.92 -10.27 3.71
N GLN A 22 -4.26 -11.27 4.53
CA GLN A 22 -4.90 -12.55 4.18
C GLN A 22 -4.12 -13.44 3.20
N THR A 23 -3.04 -12.95 2.61
CA THR A 23 -2.30 -13.69 1.58
C THR A 23 -1.01 -14.29 2.10
N PHE A 24 -0.37 -13.65 3.10
CA PHE A 24 0.86 -14.12 3.74
C PHE A 24 0.63 -14.75 5.12
N ASP A 25 -0.62 -14.84 5.60
CA ASP A 25 -0.94 -15.58 6.82
C ASP A 25 -1.01 -17.08 6.52
N VAL A 26 0.15 -17.70 6.42
CA VAL A 26 0.33 -19.11 6.10
C VAL A 26 1.28 -19.78 7.10
N GLY A 27 1.23 -21.12 7.15
CA GLY A 27 2.10 -21.91 7.99
C GLY A 27 3.56 -21.97 7.52
N LYS A 28 4.34 -22.87 8.14
CA LYS A 28 5.78 -23.02 7.86
C LYS A 28 6.08 -24.07 6.79
N SER A 29 5.08 -24.76 6.28
CA SER A 29 5.29 -25.82 5.28
C SER A 29 5.75 -25.22 3.95
N GLU A 30 6.65 -25.91 3.27
CA GLU A 30 7.12 -25.53 1.93
C GLU A 30 5.94 -25.41 0.95
N ARG A 31 4.95 -26.28 1.03
CA ARG A 31 3.75 -26.27 0.17
C ARG A 31 2.96 -24.96 0.29
N GLU A 32 2.87 -24.39 1.49
CA GLU A 32 2.15 -23.13 1.71
C GLU A 32 2.97 -21.92 1.27
N ARG A 33 4.31 -21.98 1.40
CA ARG A 33 5.23 -20.87 1.14
C ARG A 33 5.74 -20.81 -0.29
N ALA A 34 5.83 -21.93 -1.02
CA ALA A 34 6.33 -21.98 -2.39
C ALA A 34 5.61 -20.99 -3.34
N PRO A 35 4.28 -20.82 -3.32
CA PRO A 35 3.63 -19.81 -4.15
C PRO A 35 4.08 -18.38 -3.80
N LEU A 36 4.34 -18.08 -2.52
CA LEU A 36 4.78 -16.76 -2.06
C LEU A 36 6.23 -16.46 -2.46
N VAL A 37 7.10 -17.48 -2.47
CA VAL A 37 8.46 -17.35 -3.02
C VAL A 37 8.39 -16.90 -4.47
N GLU A 38 7.55 -17.55 -5.27
CA GLU A 38 7.38 -17.20 -6.69
C GLU A 38 6.73 -15.82 -6.88
N VAL A 39 5.75 -15.46 -6.01
CA VAL A 39 5.17 -14.11 -5.97
C VAL A 39 6.27 -13.06 -5.75
N LEU A 40 7.11 -13.23 -4.72
CA LEU A 40 8.16 -12.26 -4.41
C LEU A 40 9.25 -12.21 -5.47
N ARG A 41 9.62 -13.35 -6.06
CA ARG A 41 10.57 -13.38 -7.17
C ARG A 41 10.06 -12.58 -8.37
N ARG A 42 8.83 -12.85 -8.84
CA ARG A 42 8.21 -12.11 -9.95
C ARG A 42 7.97 -10.64 -9.60
N PHE A 43 7.66 -10.36 -8.35
CA PHE A 43 7.53 -8.98 -7.85
C PHE A 43 8.84 -8.21 -8.01
N ALA A 44 9.95 -8.81 -7.59
CA ALA A 44 11.28 -8.22 -7.73
C ALA A 44 11.70 -8.09 -9.20
N ASP A 45 11.48 -9.14 -10.01
CA ASP A 45 11.78 -9.15 -11.44
C ASP A 45 11.06 -8.02 -12.20
N ALA A 46 9.82 -7.69 -11.77
CA ALA A 46 9.04 -6.59 -12.33
C ALA A 46 9.40 -5.21 -11.72
N GLY A 47 10.43 -5.12 -10.86
CA GLY A 47 10.87 -3.87 -10.22
C GLY A 47 10.06 -3.46 -8.99
N GLY A 48 9.32 -4.37 -8.39
CA GLY A 48 8.61 -4.16 -7.12
C GLY A 48 9.59 -4.14 -5.95
N ARG A 49 9.32 -3.27 -4.95
CA ARG A 49 10.16 -3.13 -3.75
C ARG A 49 9.34 -2.94 -2.48
N VAL A 50 8.18 -2.28 -2.54
CA VAL A 50 7.36 -1.94 -1.38
C VAL A 50 6.58 -3.16 -0.90
N ILE A 51 6.82 -3.60 0.34
CA ILE A 51 6.10 -4.68 1.00
C ILE A 51 5.42 -4.10 2.25
N ASP A 52 4.09 -4.14 2.30
CA ASP A 52 3.30 -3.62 3.42
C ASP A 52 2.67 -4.76 4.22
N SER A 53 2.95 -4.79 5.51
CA SER A 53 2.42 -5.77 6.46
C SER A 53 1.80 -5.12 7.70
N SER A 54 1.42 -5.93 8.68
CA SER A 54 0.92 -5.48 9.98
C SER A 54 0.96 -6.60 11.01
N PRO A 55 1.21 -6.29 12.30
CA PRO A 55 1.15 -7.28 13.38
C PRO A 55 -0.22 -7.92 13.58
N MET A 56 -1.29 -7.34 13.02
CA MET A 56 -2.64 -7.93 13.07
C MET A 56 -2.91 -8.95 11.94
N TYR A 57 -1.97 -9.17 11.02
CA TYR A 57 -2.16 -10.06 9.86
C TYR A 57 -1.65 -11.50 10.12
N GLY A 58 -1.85 -12.01 11.35
CA GLY A 58 -1.42 -13.35 11.73
C GLY A 58 0.09 -13.54 11.60
N HIS A 59 0.52 -14.50 10.79
CA HIS A 59 1.94 -14.81 10.54
C HIS A 59 2.57 -13.97 9.42
N ALA A 60 1.85 -13.01 8.83
CA ALA A 60 2.30 -12.33 7.61
C ALA A 60 3.65 -11.61 7.77
N GLU A 61 3.96 -11.00 8.93
CA GLU A 61 5.26 -10.37 9.17
C GLU A 61 6.40 -11.40 9.23
N GLU A 62 6.19 -12.55 9.88
CA GLU A 62 7.18 -13.65 9.94
C GLU A 62 7.42 -14.22 8.53
N VAL A 63 6.35 -14.49 7.80
CA VAL A 63 6.44 -15.04 6.43
C VAL A 63 7.11 -14.07 5.47
N ALA A 64 6.74 -12.79 5.52
CA ALA A 64 7.39 -11.77 4.70
C ALA A 64 8.88 -11.65 5.04
N GLY A 65 9.25 -11.61 6.32
CA GLY A 65 10.64 -11.55 6.76
C GLY A 65 11.47 -12.78 6.39
N ASP A 66 10.88 -13.98 6.46
CA ASP A 66 11.56 -15.22 6.03
C ASP A 66 11.86 -15.21 4.52
N LEU A 67 11.04 -14.55 3.73
CA LEU A 67 11.12 -14.53 2.27
C LEU A 67 11.69 -13.22 1.70
N ILE A 68 12.01 -12.23 2.54
CA ILE A 68 12.40 -10.87 2.13
C ILE A 68 13.64 -10.84 1.24
N SER A 69 14.55 -11.82 1.40
CA SER A 69 15.77 -11.95 0.59
C SER A 69 15.51 -12.16 -0.90
N ASN A 70 14.28 -12.53 -1.29
CA ASN A 70 13.89 -12.62 -2.69
C ASN A 70 13.63 -11.24 -3.34
N VAL A 71 13.64 -10.16 -2.56
CA VAL A 71 13.42 -8.79 -3.07
C VAL A 71 14.66 -7.94 -2.80
N PRO A 72 15.42 -7.54 -3.83
CA PRO A 72 16.57 -6.65 -3.67
C PRO A 72 16.16 -5.27 -3.14
N HIS A 73 16.86 -4.77 -2.13
CA HIS A 73 16.60 -3.45 -1.54
C HIS A 73 15.13 -3.20 -1.22
N PRO A 74 14.48 -4.07 -0.43
CA PRO A 74 13.06 -3.93 -0.13
C PRO A 74 12.79 -2.63 0.62
N PHE A 75 11.64 -2.00 0.35
CA PHE A 75 11.06 -0.95 1.17
C PHE A 75 10.02 -1.61 2.08
N VAL A 76 10.34 -1.75 3.36
CA VAL A 76 9.53 -2.49 4.32
C VAL A 76 8.63 -1.54 5.10
N ALA A 77 7.32 -1.73 4.94
CA ALA A 77 6.30 -0.99 5.67
C ALA A 77 5.54 -1.92 6.62
N THR A 78 5.36 -1.48 7.86
CA THR A 78 4.49 -2.14 8.83
C THR A 78 3.79 -1.14 9.73
N LYS A 79 3.14 -1.64 10.79
CA LYS A 79 2.23 -0.81 11.58
C LYS A 79 2.38 -1.09 13.09
N VAL A 80 1.96 -0.12 13.90
CA VAL A 80 1.67 -0.34 15.32
C VAL A 80 0.16 -0.45 15.49
N TRP A 81 -0.30 -1.50 16.21
CA TRP A 81 -1.71 -1.77 16.44
C TRP A 81 -1.94 -2.32 17.86
N THR A 82 -1.82 -1.44 18.83
CA THR A 82 -2.09 -1.71 20.25
C THR A 82 -2.33 -0.39 20.98
N ARG A 83 -2.81 -0.43 22.21
CA ARG A 83 -2.92 0.75 23.07
C ARG A 83 -1.78 0.80 24.07
N GLY A 84 -1.34 2.03 24.42
CA GLY A 84 -0.30 2.30 25.40
C GLY A 84 1.11 2.25 24.81
N ARG A 85 1.96 3.13 25.33
CA ARG A 85 3.31 3.40 24.82
C ARG A 85 4.22 2.18 24.88
N GLU A 86 4.31 1.53 26.04
CA GLU A 86 5.22 0.40 26.26
C GLU A 86 4.86 -0.79 25.37
N ARG A 87 3.57 -1.13 25.31
CA ARG A 87 3.07 -2.21 24.42
C ARG A 87 3.30 -1.88 22.95
N GLY A 88 3.15 -0.60 22.56
CA GLY A 88 3.47 -0.15 21.20
C GLY A 88 4.95 -0.36 20.87
N ILE A 89 5.85 0.02 21.76
CA ILE A 89 7.30 -0.17 21.60
C ILE A 89 7.64 -1.66 21.48
N GLU A 90 7.09 -2.52 22.33
CA GLU A 90 7.31 -3.97 22.26
C GLU A 90 6.80 -4.56 20.94
N GLN A 91 5.60 -4.18 20.51
CA GLN A 91 5.03 -4.63 19.24
C GLN A 91 5.89 -4.22 18.05
N MET A 92 6.31 -2.96 17.97
CA MET A 92 7.15 -2.46 16.89
C MET A 92 8.53 -3.13 16.85
N LYS A 93 9.15 -3.41 18.02
CA LYS A 93 10.39 -4.20 18.12
C LYS A 93 10.20 -5.61 17.59
N ARG A 94 9.08 -6.26 17.96
CA ARG A 94 8.73 -7.59 17.46
C ARG A 94 8.53 -7.61 15.96
N SER A 95 7.82 -6.61 15.43
CA SER A 95 7.62 -6.46 13.97
C SER A 95 8.95 -6.32 13.23
N ALA A 96 9.89 -5.50 13.73
CA ALA A 96 11.22 -5.35 13.15
C ALA A 96 11.99 -6.68 13.11
N ALA A 97 11.92 -7.46 14.20
CA ALA A 97 12.56 -8.77 14.27
C ALA A 97 11.92 -9.79 13.30
N LEU A 98 10.59 -9.85 13.25
CA LEU A 98 9.86 -10.77 12.36
C LEU A 98 10.10 -10.43 10.89
N LEU A 99 10.07 -9.17 10.52
CA LEU A 99 10.32 -8.69 9.16
C LEU A 99 11.80 -8.70 8.76
N ARG A 100 12.72 -8.93 9.72
CA ARG A 100 14.18 -8.88 9.52
C ARG A 100 14.63 -7.55 8.90
N ALA A 101 13.97 -6.48 9.29
CA ALA A 101 14.21 -5.14 8.75
C ALA A 101 14.64 -4.18 9.87
N THR A 102 15.84 -3.63 9.73
CA THR A 102 16.39 -2.61 10.63
C THR A 102 17.32 -1.70 9.84
N PRO A 103 16.97 -0.41 9.66
CA PRO A 103 15.72 0.22 10.06
C PRO A 103 14.49 -0.31 9.33
N ILE A 104 13.29 -0.14 9.89
CA ILE A 104 12.04 -0.25 9.14
C ILE A 104 11.88 1.02 8.30
N ASP A 105 11.52 0.88 7.02
CA ASP A 105 11.36 2.05 6.16
C ASP A 105 10.16 2.88 6.56
N LEU A 106 8.98 2.28 6.70
CA LEU A 106 7.76 2.99 7.08
C LEU A 106 7.06 2.32 8.26
N MET A 107 6.94 3.03 9.37
CA MET A 107 6.12 2.63 10.51
C MET A 107 4.84 3.45 10.55
N GLN A 108 3.69 2.78 10.52
CA GLN A 108 2.37 3.41 10.44
C GLN A 108 1.54 3.17 11.71
N ILE A 109 0.68 4.12 12.07
CA ILE A 109 -0.33 3.91 13.12
C ILE A 109 -1.57 3.30 12.49
N HIS A 110 -1.85 2.02 12.82
CA HIS A 110 -2.90 1.23 12.21
C HIS A 110 -4.29 1.63 12.68
N ASN A 111 -5.16 1.98 11.75
CA ASN A 111 -6.54 2.40 12.02
C ASN A 111 -6.63 3.54 13.03
N LEU A 112 -5.62 4.43 13.04
CA LEU A 112 -5.51 5.57 13.97
C LEU A 112 -5.55 5.18 15.46
N LEU A 113 -5.37 3.88 15.77
CA LEU A 113 -5.48 3.36 17.13
C LEU A 113 -4.45 4.01 18.04
N ASP A 114 -4.93 4.74 19.03
CA ASP A 114 -4.10 5.41 20.05
C ASP A 114 -3.00 6.31 19.46
N TRP A 115 -3.29 6.99 18.35
CA TRP A 115 -2.31 7.72 17.56
C TRP A 115 -1.57 8.81 18.36
N ARG A 116 -2.28 9.48 19.30
CA ARG A 116 -1.67 10.53 20.14
C ARG A 116 -0.59 9.98 21.06
N THR A 117 -0.72 8.72 21.49
CA THR A 117 0.30 8.02 22.30
C THR A 117 1.47 7.54 21.43
N HIS A 118 1.20 7.06 20.21
CA HIS A 118 2.24 6.46 19.37
C HIS A 118 3.04 7.49 18.59
N LEU A 119 2.45 8.57 18.11
CA LEU A 119 3.12 9.53 17.25
C LEU A 119 4.40 10.14 17.87
N PRO A 120 4.44 10.54 19.15
CA PRO A 120 5.68 10.97 19.79
C PRO A 120 6.78 9.90 19.81
N THR A 121 6.41 8.63 20.01
CA THR A 121 7.36 7.51 19.97
C THR A 121 7.92 7.30 18.56
N LEU A 122 7.08 7.39 17.52
CA LEU A 122 7.53 7.28 16.13
C LEU A 122 8.49 8.42 15.75
N ARG A 123 8.22 9.64 16.22
CA ARG A 123 9.12 10.79 16.02
C ARG A 123 10.50 10.56 16.66
N SER A 124 10.53 10.03 17.90
CA SER A 124 11.78 9.64 18.57
C SER A 124 12.52 8.55 17.77
N TRP A 125 11.81 7.52 17.34
CA TRP A 125 12.41 6.44 16.56
C TRP A 125 12.93 6.90 15.18
N LYS A 126 12.27 7.84 14.56
CA LYS A 126 12.74 8.45 13.30
C LYS A 126 14.03 9.25 13.56
N SER A 127 14.08 10.06 14.61
CA SER A 127 15.28 10.81 14.96
C SER A 127 16.46 9.93 15.38
N GLU A 128 16.18 8.75 15.94
CA GLU A 128 17.17 7.72 16.32
C GLU A 128 17.62 6.85 15.12
N GLY A 129 17.01 7.02 13.93
CA GLY A 129 17.30 6.21 12.75
C GLY A 129 16.78 4.77 12.81
N ARG A 130 15.84 4.46 13.71
CA ARG A 130 15.23 3.12 13.87
C ARG A 130 14.10 2.89 12.86
N ILE A 131 13.47 3.94 12.42
CA ILE A 131 12.53 3.99 11.31
C ILE A 131 12.90 5.15 10.39
N ARG A 132 12.54 5.08 9.11
CA ARG A 132 12.86 6.14 8.15
C ARG A 132 11.70 7.11 7.95
N TYR A 133 10.49 6.59 7.89
CA TYR A 133 9.27 7.35 7.63
C TYR A 133 8.18 7.02 8.64
N ILE A 134 7.33 8.02 8.94
CA ILE A 134 6.17 7.92 9.81
C ILE A 134 4.90 7.98 8.96
N GLY A 135 3.94 7.08 9.22
CA GLY A 135 2.65 7.11 8.54
C GLY A 135 1.47 6.91 9.47
N ILE A 136 0.30 7.22 8.92
CA ILE A 136 -1.00 6.87 9.50
C ILE A 136 -1.81 6.10 8.48
N THR A 137 -2.71 5.22 8.94
CA THR A 137 -3.53 4.46 8.01
C THR A 137 -4.94 4.19 8.54
N HIS A 138 -5.89 4.20 7.62
CA HIS A 138 -7.21 3.62 7.83
C HIS A 138 -7.72 2.98 6.54
N TYR A 139 -8.70 2.06 6.64
CA TYR A 139 -9.22 1.30 5.50
C TYR A 139 -10.69 1.60 5.17
N THR A 140 -11.33 2.54 5.89
CA THR A 140 -12.72 2.96 5.64
C THR A 140 -12.83 4.47 5.47
N THR A 141 -13.82 4.89 4.70
CA THR A 141 -14.12 6.31 4.48
C THR A 141 -14.65 7.03 5.73
N SER A 142 -15.22 6.28 6.67
CA SER A 142 -15.70 6.84 7.95
C SER A 142 -14.60 7.48 8.80
N ALA A 143 -13.33 7.19 8.52
CA ALA A 143 -12.19 7.79 9.20
C ALA A 143 -11.59 9.00 8.45
N PHE A 144 -12.17 9.42 7.33
CA PHE A 144 -11.60 10.48 6.50
C PHE A 144 -11.48 11.83 7.23
N ASP A 145 -12.46 12.19 8.05
CA ASP A 145 -12.40 13.43 8.82
C ASP A 145 -11.27 13.39 9.87
N GLU A 146 -11.01 12.25 10.51
CA GLU A 146 -9.90 12.11 11.43
C GLU A 146 -8.54 12.07 10.70
N LEU A 147 -8.45 11.36 9.56
CA LEU A 147 -7.26 11.38 8.71
C LEU A 147 -6.92 12.81 8.27
N GLU A 148 -7.92 13.56 7.77
CA GLU A 148 -7.77 14.95 7.35
C GLU A 148 -7.28 15.86 8.49
N SER A 149 -7.87 15.70 9.68
CA SER A 149 -7.46 16.44 10.87
C SER A 149 -6.00 16.18 11.21
N ILE A 150 -5.55 14.92 11.22
CA ILE A 150 -4.16 14.57 11.54
C ILE A 150 -3.22 15.07 10.43
N MET A 151 -3.56 14.84 9.16
CA MET A 151 -2.77 15.31 8.02
C MET A 151 -2.61 16.83 8.00
N SER A 152 -3.58 17.58 8.54
CA SER A 152 -3.53 19.04 8.60
C SER A 152 -2.70 19.56 9.76
N SER A 153 -2.70 18.88 10.91
CA SER A 153 -2.12 19.35 12.16
C SER A 153 -0.75 18.75 12.50
N GLU A 154 -0.45 17.55 11.99
CA GLU A 154 0.71 16.77 12.39
C GLU A 154 1.73 16.62 11.24
N GLU A 155 3.01 16.52 11.60
CA GLU A 155 4.06 16.17 10.64
C GLU A 155 4.14 14.66 10.50
N ILE A 156 3.76 14.18 9.33
CA ILE A 156 3.81 12.77 8.91
C ILE A 156 4.33 12.69 7.48
N ASP A 157 4.96 11.58 7.15
CA ASP A 157 5.55 11.38 5.81
C ASP A 157 4.57 10.65 4.87
N PHE A 158 3.71 9.77 5.41
CA PHE A 158 2.81 8.92 4.64
C PHE A 158 1.40 8.89 5.22
N VAL A 159 0.43 8.82 4.32
CA VAL A 159 -0.94 8.40 4.64
C VAL A 159 -1.29 7.16 3.81
N GLN A 160 -1.87 6.15 4.45
CA GLN A 160 -2.42 5.00 3.74
C GLN A 160 -3.95 5.00 3.88
N LEU A 161 -4.66 5.01 2.75
CA LEU A 161 -6.11 5.18 2.68
C LEU A 161 -6.75 4.35 1.56
N PRO A 162 -8.05 4.04 1.65
CA PRO A 162 -8.75 3.33 0.59
C PRO A 162 -9.03 4.25 -0.61
N LEU A 163 -8.76 3.72 -1.79
CA LEU A 163 -9.13 4.34 -3.06
C LEU A 163 -9.34 3.26 -4.11
N SER A 164 -10.45 3.29 -4.80
CA SER A 164 -10.75 2.44 -5.94
C SER A 164 -11.60 3.19 -6.96
N ILE A 165 -11.82 2.59 -8.11
CA ILE A 165 -12.73 3.15 -9.12
C ILE A 165 -14.18 3.26 -8.60
N ALA A 166 -14.58 2.39 -7.66
CA ALA A 166 -15.90 2.40 -7.02
C ALA A 166 -15.96 3.25 -5.74
N LEU A 167 -14.82 3.58 -5.16
CA LEU A 167 -14.69 4.36 -3.94
C LEU A 167 -13.68 5.51 -4.15
N PRO A 168 -14.05 6.57 -4.87
CA PRO A 168 -13.15 7.68 -5.20
C PRO A 168 -13.11 8.80 -4.16
N ASP A 169 -13.82 8.69 -3.05
CA ASP A 169 -14.07 9.75 -2.07
C ASP A 169 -12.81 10.49 -1.60
N ALA A 170 -11.68 9.78 -1.53
CA ALA A 170 -10.40 10.39 -1.18
C ALA A 170 -9.93 11.46 -2.18
N GLU A 171 -10.38 11.40 -3.44
CA GLU A 171 -10.00 12.34 -4.50
C GLU A 171 -10.51 13.76 -4.24
N GLU A 172 -11.58 13.91 -3.45
CA GLU A 172 -12.21 15.20 -3.19
C GLU A 172 -11.44 16.06 -2.19
N ARG A 173 -10.90 15.44 -1.12
CA ARG A 173 -10.27 16.17 0.02
C ARG A 173 -8.88 15.65 0.37
N LEU A 174 -8.74 14.35 0.63
CA LEU A 174 -7.50 13.79 1.21
C LEU A 174 -6.33 13.79 0.24
N LEU A 175 -6.57 13.49 -1.05
CA LEU A 175 -5.48 13.50 -2.03
C LEU A 175 -4.98 14.91 -2.35
N PRO A 176 -5.84 15.95 -2.54
CA PRO A 176 -5.38 17.34 -2.63
C PRO A 176 -4.63 17.81 -1.38
N LEU A 177 -5.10 17.45 -0.18
CA LEU A 177 -4.43 17.79 1.07
C LEU A 177 -3.05 17.12 1.14
N ALA A 178 -2.93 15.83 0.80
CA ALA A 178 -1.65 15.14 0.78
C ALA A 178 -0.65 15.83 -0.15
N GLN A 179 -1.07 16.23 -1.35
CA GLN A 179 -0.21 16.97 -2.29
C GLN A 179 0.24 18.32 -1.71
N SER A 180 -0.67 19.10 -1.12
CA SER A 180 -0.35 20.42 -0.57
C SER A 180 0.58 20.35 0.64
N ARG A 181 0.51 19.26 1.40
CA ARG A 181 1.32 19.03 2.60
C ARG A 181 2.60 18.24 2.33
N GLY A 182 2.81 17.77 1.11
CA GLY A 182 3.95 16.90 0.79
C GLY A 182 3.90 15.55 1.50
N ILE A 183 2.72 14.95 1.65
CA ILE A 183 2.52 13.65 2.26
C ILE A 183 2.42 12.60 1.15
N ALA A 184 3.22 11.54 1.22
CA ALA A 184 3.14 10.41 0.30
C ALA A 184 1.86 9.59 0.54
N VAL A 185 1.22 9.15 -0.53
CA VAL A 185 -0.03 8.38 -0.44
C VAL A 185 0.19 6.93 -0.83
N ILE A 186 -0.10 6.03 0.10
CA ILE A 186 -0.24 4.60 -0.18
C ILE A 186 -1.74 4.27 -0.27
N VAL A 187 -2.13 3.60 -1.35
CA VAL A 187 -3.52 3.18 -1.52
C VAL A 187 -3.68 1.73 -1.12
N ASN A 188 -4.57 1.48 -0.16
CA ASN A 188 -5.05 0.15 0.20
C ASN A 188 -6.42 -0.13 -0.45
N ARG A 189 -6.88 -1.40 -0.41
CA ARG A 189 -8.18 -1.86 -0.92
C ARG A 189 -8.51 -1.46 -2.37
N PRO A 190 -7.58 -1.46 -3.32
CA PRO A 190 -7.85 -1.02 -4.70
C PRO A 190 -8.90 -1.88 -5.41
N PHE A 191 -9.20 -3.08 -4.88
CA PHE A 191 -10.18 -4.04 -5.41
C PHE A 191 -11.40 -4.23 -4.52
N GLU A 192 -11.61 -3.41 -3.49
CA GLU A 192 -12.73 -3.53 -2.53
C GLU A 192 -12.85 -4.94 -1.93
N GLY A 193 -11.73 -5.54 -1.53
CA GLY A 193 -11.70 -6.91 -1.05
C GLY A 193 -12.07 -7.96 -2.12
N GLY A 194 -11.88 -7.65 -3.39
CA GLY A 194 -12.20 -8.51 -4.53
C GLY A 194 -13.63 -8.34 -5.06
N SER A 195 -14.46 -7.49 -4.46
CA SER A 195 -15.85 -7.30 -4.90
C SER A 195 -15.97 -6.72 -6.31
N LEU A 196 -14.98 -5.92 -6.74
CA LEU A 196 -14.96 -5.32 -8.07
C LEU A 196 -14.92 -6.37 -9.19
N PHE A 197 -14.24 -7.50 -8.97
CA PHE A 197 -14.14 -8.58 -9.96
C PHE A 197 -15.45 -9.30 -10.23
N ARG A 198 -16.45 -9.17 -9.36
CA ARG A 198 -17.80 -9.71 -9.58
C ARG A 198 -18.65 -8.90 -10.55
N ARG A 199 -18.17 -7.74 -10.97
CA ARG A 199 -18.88 -6.81 -11.85
C ARG A 199 -18.44 -6.98 -13.31
N ALA A 200 -18.99 -7.99 -13.97
CA ALA A 200 -18.95 -8.19 -15.42
C ALA A 200 -17.60 -8.58 -16.07
N PRO A 201 -17.63 -9.26 -17.22
CA PRO A 201 -16.44 -9.62 -17.99
C PRO A 201 -15.71 -8.38 -18.49
N LEU A 202 -14.42 -8.55 -18.78
CA LEU A 202 -13.57 -7.49 -19.31
C LEU A 202 -14.18 -6.92 -20.60
N PRO A 203 -14.52 -5.61 -20.64
CA PRO A 203 -15.05 -5.03 -21.86
C PRO A 203 -13.94 -4.96 -22.92
N GLU A 204 -14.29 -5.12 -24.18
CA GLU A 204 -13.36 -4.90 -25.31
C GLU A 204 -12.68 -3.52 -25.20
N ARG A 205 -13.36 -2.57 -24.59
CA ARG A 205 -12.86 -1.20 -24.30
C ARG A 205 -11.71 -1.12 -23.30
N ALA A 206 -11.36 -2.17 -22.56
CA ALA A 206 -10.16 -2.11 -21.70
C ALA A 206 -8.90 -1.80 -22.50
N ARG A 207 -8.86 -2.23 -23.79
CA ARG A 207 -7.77 -1.93 -24.70
C ARG A 207 -7.64 -0.43 -25.02
N GLU A 208 -8.73 0.36 -24.93
CA GLU A 208 -8.67 1.83 -25.07
C GLU A 208 -7.84 2.48 -23.95
N PHE A 209 -7.67 1.76 -22.83
CA PHE A 209 -6.90 2.19 -21.66
C PHE A 209 -5.61 1.40 -21.49
N ASP A 210 -5.09 0.77 -22.55
CA ASP A 210 -3.87 -0.04 -22.55
C ASP A 210 -3.85 -1.12 -21.48
N SER A 211 -4.98 -1.75 -21.21
CA SER A 211 -5.14 -2.78 -20.18
C SER A 211 -5.66 -4.09 -20.77
N THR A 212 -5.14 -5.21 -20.27
CA THR A 212 -5.46 -6.56 -20.73
C THR A 212 -6.29 -7.35 -19.71
N SER A 213 -6.34 -6.88 -18.46
CA SER A 213 -7.14 -7.49 -17.38
C SER A 213 -7.85 -6.43 -16.53
N TRP A 214 -8.84 -6.87 -15.75
CA TRP A 214 -9.53 -5.99 -14.80
C TRP A 214 -8.61 -5.52 -13.67
N SER A 215 -7.74 -6.37 -13.17
CA SER A 215 -6.78 -6.01 -12.13
C SER A 215 -5.85 -4.89 -12.61
N GLU A 216 -5.31 -5.04 -13.82
CA GLU A 216 -4.51 -4.01 -14.46
C GLU A 216 -5.28 -2.70 -14.61
N LEU A 217 -6.52 -2.74 -15.12
CA LEU A 217 -7.33 -1.55 -15.36
C LEU A 217 -7.68 -0.80 -14.06
N PHE A 218 -8.09 -1.52 -13.01
CA PHE A 218 -8.41 -0.92 -11.72
C PHE A 218 -7.18 -0.30 -11.06
N LEU A 219 -6.04 -0.97 -11.11
CA LEU A 219 -4.80 -0.40 -10.58
C LEU A 219 -4.31 0.78 -11.41
N ARG A 220 -4.42 0.71 -12.75
CA ARG A 220 -4.05 1.82 -13.64
C ARG A 220 -4.90 3.06 -13.35
N TYR A 221 -6.20 2.91 -13.06
CA TYR A 221 -7.04 4.00 -12.57
C TYR A 221 -6.45 4.66 -11.33
N VAL A 222 -6.05 3.86 -10.33
CA VAL A 222 -5.50 4.35 -9.07
C VAL A 222 -4.14 5.04 -9.26
N VAL A 223 -3.18 4.36 -9.91
CA VAL A 223 -1.82 4.90 -10.08
C VAL A 223 -1.75 6.10 -11.02
N SER A 224 -2.78 6.31 -11.83
CA SER A 224 -2.86 7.48 -12.71
C SER A 224 -3.26 8.76 -11.98
N HIS A 225 -3.66 8.70 -10.70
CA HIS A 225 -3.88 9.90 -9.91
C HIS A 225 -2.52 10.47 -9.45
N PRO A 226 -2.22 11.77 -9.71
CA PRO A 226 -0.89 12.34 -9.48
C PRO A 226 -0.47 12.36 -7.99
N ALA A 227 -1.42 12.40 -7.06
CA ALA A 227 -1.15 12.35 -5.62
C ALA A 227 -0.81 10.94 -5.10
N VAL A 228 -1.13 9.87 -5.84
CA VAL A 228 -0.87 8.50 -5.40
C VAL A 228 0.60 8.17 -5.58
N THR A 229 1.28 7.81 -4.50
CA THR A 229 2.69 7.41 -4.54
C THR A 229 2.83 5.91 -4.83
N CYS A 230 2.04 5.07 -4.16
CA CYS A 230 2.09 3.61 -4.33
C CYS A 230 0.70 3.00 -4.06
N VAL A 231 0.37 1.91 -4.73
CA VAL A 231 -0.80 1.08 -4.40
C VAL A 231 -0.34 -0.31 -4.01
N ILE A 232 -0.97 -0.92 -3.00
CA ILE A 232 -0.54 -2.20 -2.40
C ILE A 232 -1.61 -3.29 -2.53
N PRO A 233 -1.89 -3.80 -3.75
CA PRO A 233 -2.74 -4.97 -3.90
C PRO A 233 -2.10 -6.19 -3.21
N ALA A 234 -2.93 -7.05 -2.60
CA ALA A 234 -2.48 -8.29 -1.99
C ALA A 234 -2.82 -9.48 -2.89
N THR A 235 -1.88 -10.40 -3.05
CA THR A 235 -2.10 -11.66 -3.77
C THR A 235 -1.15 -12.76 -3.31
N ARG A 236 -1.57 -14.02 -3.41
CA ARG A 236 -0.72 -15.21 -3.30
C ARG A 236 -0.59 -15.97 -4.62
N SER A 237 -1.17 -15.44 -5.70
CA SER A 237 -1.08 -16.00 -7.04
C SER A 237 0.03 -15.30 -7.83
N PRO A 238 1.05 -16.02 -8.31
CA PRO A 238 2.07 -15.46 -9.16
C PRO A 238 1.53 -14.83 -10.46
N ASP A 239 0.45 -15.36 -11.02
CA ASP A 239 -0.14 -14.84 -12.25
C ASP A 239 -0.91 -13.54 -12.00
N HIS A 240 -1.70 -13.47 -10.91
CA HIS A 240 -2.34 -12.22 -10.51
C HIS A 240 -1.32 -11.13 -10.16
N LEU A 241 -0.15 -11.52 -9.60
CA LEU A 241 0.91 -10.54 -9.37
C LEU A 241 1.38 -9.92 -10.68
N VAL A 242 1.67 -10.74 -11.69
CA VAL A 242 2.12 -10.23 -13.01
C VAL A 242 1.10 -9.27 -13.62
N GLU A 243 -0.19 -9.60 -13.54
CA GLU A 243 -1.25 -8.68 -13.98
C GLU A 243 -1.24 -7.36 -13.21
N ASN A 244 -1.10 -7.42 -11.87
CA ASN A 244 -1.03 -6.23 -11.02
C ASN A 244 0.18 -5.34 -11.40
N MET A 245 1.35 -5.95 -11.62
CA MET A 245 2.59 -5.22 -11.93
C MET A 245 2.50 -4.47 -13.27
N ARG A 246 1.78 -4.99 -14.27
CA ARG A 246 1.56 -4.34 -15.58
C ARG A 246 0.90 -2.96 -15.44
N ALA A 247 0.09 -2.74 -14.41
CA ALA A 247 -0.53 -1.44 -14.17
C ALA A 247 0.49 -0.33 -13.88
N GLY A 248 1.67 -0.69 -13.40
CA GLY A 248 2.80 0.23 -13.18
C GLY A 248 3.73 0.39 -14.39
N GLU A 249 3.37 -0.14 -15.54
CA GLU A 249 4.12 -0.05 -16.78
C GLU A 249 3.38 0.80 -17.83
N GLY A 250 4.13 1.32 -18.80
CA GLY A 250 3.55 2.13 -19.86
C GLY A 250 3.12 3.52 -19.40
N ARG A 251 2.03 4.02 -19.97
CA ARG A 251 1.52 5.37 -19.69
C ARG A 251 0.52 5.38 -18.52
N VAL A 252 0.39 6.53 -17.88
CA VAL A 252 -0.71 6.83 -16.95
C VAL A 252 -1.92 7.39 -17.72
N LEU A 253 -3.13 7.20 -17.19
CA LEU A 253 -4.34 7.79 -17.74
C LEU A 253 -4.37 9.28 -17.43
N SER A 254 -4.86 10.08 -18.37
CA SER A 254 -5.20 11.48 -18.12
C SER A 254 -6.40 11.59 -17.16
N GLY A 255 -6.62 12.79 -16.60
CA GLY A 255 -7.81 13.06 -15.79
C GLY A 255 -9.12 12.81 -16.54
N GLU A 256 -9.17 13.14 -17.84
CA GLU A 256 -10.32 12.89 -18.70
C GLU A 256 -10.56 11.38 -18.91
N GLU A 257 -9.51 10.62 -19.17
CA GLU A 257 -9.59 9.17 -19.33
C GLU A 257 -10.03 8.48 -18.02
N ARG A 258 -9.53 8.92 -16.86
CA ARG A 258 -9.98 8.44 -15.55
C ARG A 258 -11.48 8.73 -15.35
N ALA A 259 -11.94 9.94 -15.67
CA ALA A 259 -13.34 10.32 -15.56
C ALA A 259 -14.24 9.49 -16.51
N LYS A 260 -13.80 9.27 -17.76
CA LYS A 260 -14.47 8.43 -18.74
C LYS A 260 -14.58 6.97 -18.27
N LEU A 261 -13.49 6.41 -17.74
CA LEU A 261 -13.46 5.05 -17.21
C LEU A 261 -14.39 4.89 -16.00
N ARG A 262 -14.39 5.84 -15.07
CA ARG A 262 -15.28 5.86 -13.91
C ARG A 262 -16.76 5.96 -14.33
N ALA A 263 -17.08 6.85 -15.27
CA ALA A 263 -18.44 6.99 -15.79
C ALA A 263 -18.92 5.70 -16.46
N TYR A 264 -18.06 4.99 -17.19
CA TYR A 264 -18.36 3.70 -17.76
C TYR A 264 -18.65 2.64 -16.70
N PHE A 265 -17.81 2.58 -15.63
CA PHE A 265 -17.95 1.60 -14.55
C PHE A 265 -19.25 1.82 -13.74
N ASN A 266 -19.69 3.05 -13.54
CA ASN A 266 -20.88 3.38 -12.76
C ASN A 266 -22.21 3.18 -13.52
N ARG A 267 -22.18 2.98 -14.86
CA ARG A 267 -23.39 2.72 -15.67
C ARG A 267 -23.88 1.27 -15.62
N LYS A 268 -23.17 0.40 -14.92
CA LYS A 268 -23.50 -1.03 -14.75
C LYS A 268 -23.76 -1.36 -13.29
#